data_6170e39d9e12c76b2ad47a11cdce942f
#
_entry.id   6170e39d9e12c76b2ad47a11cdce942f
#
_cell.length_a   1.000
_cell.length_b   1.000
_cell.length_c   1.000
_cell.angle_alpha   90.00
_cell.angle_beta   90.00
_cell.angle_gamma   90.00
#
_symmetry.space_group_name_H-M   'P 1'
#
loop_
_entity.id
_entity.type
_entity.pdbx_description
1 polymer ?
#
loop_
_entity_poly.entity_id
_entity_poly.type
_entity_poly.pdbx_seq_one_letter_code
_entity_poly.pdbx_strand_id
1 'polypeptide(L)'
;RYQAIKKEYREFTESLDFDDIRFVPLSALNGDNVVEESENMPWYPGATLMKLLNTIDVEPQNEFTPFRFQVQYVNRPNLDFRGFAGTIASGHILVGDTIVALPSGKESVVKEIVTFDGNLERADKGMAVTLTLEDEIDISRGEMIVKKGNLPHSTKEFNATVVWMHENELEPGREYFIKHGSKMTTGHAQSIENKYDVNTMEKLSSSQLAVNDIGNVNFVVDEVLHFDPYKDNRGTGAFIIIDRLSNITVGAGMITHALDQKTHEYSAFELEFNTLVRKHFPHWGARDITK
;
A
#
# COMPACT_ATOMS: atom_id res chain seq x y z
N ARG A 1 -27.95 -21.64 19.76
CA ARG A 1 -26.47 -21.45 19.72
C ARG A 1 -26.05 -20.65 18.47
N TYR A 2 -26.44 -21.08 17.24
CA TYR A 2 -26.07 -20.38 16.00
C TYR A 2 -26.45 -18.88 16.01
N GLN A 3 -27.69 -18.52 16.37
CA GLN A 3 -28.11 -17.11 16.42
C GLN A 3 -27.38 -16.31 17.49
N ALA A 4 -27.00 -16.92 18.62
CA ALA A 4 -26.22 -16.24 19.65
C ALA A 4 -24.79 -15.93 19.15
N ILE A 5 -24.12 -16.91 18.51
CA ILE A 5 -22.80 -16.71 17.90
C ILE A 5 -22.84 -15.62 16.82
N LYS A 6 -23.87 -15.68 15.95
CA LYS A 6 -24.05 -14.68 14.90
C LYS A 6 -24.23 -13.26 15.45
N LYS A 7 -24.97 -13.10 16.54
CA LYS A 7 -25.20 -11.82 17.20
C LYS A 7 -23.89 -11.31 17.82
N GLU A 8 -23.23 -12.12 18.63
CA GLU A 8 -21.97 -11.81 19.31
C GLU A 8 -20.87 -11.43 18.30
N TYR A 9 -20.76 -12.19 17.20
CA TYR A 9 -19.78 -11.89 16.15
C TYR A 9 -20.08 -10.58 15.43
N ARG A 10 -21.35 -10.26 15.18
CA ARG A 10 -21.72 -8.97 14.58
C ARG A 10 -21.40 -7.79 15.47
N GLU A 11 -21.69 -7.91 16.77
CA GLU A 11 -21.35 -6.90 17.77
C GLU A 11 -19.82 -6.68 17.82
N PHE A 12 -19.03 -7.75 17.82
CA PHE A 12 -17.58 -7.70 17.77
C PHE A 12 -17.06 -7.03 16.50
N THR A 13 -17.64 -7.32 15.34
CA THR A 13 -17.17 -6.82 14.04
C THR A 13 -17.74 -5.47 13.64
N GLU A 14 -18.60 -4.85 14.44
CA GLU A 14 -19.25 -3.58 14.13
C GLU A 14 -18.25 -2.44 13.86
N SER A 15 -17.08 -2.49 14.54
CA SER A 15 -15.99 -1.51 14.37
C SER A 15 -15.02 -1.83 13.22
N LEU A 16 -15.15 -2.97 12.54
CA LEU A 16 -14.18 -3.46 11.56
C LEU A 16 -14.54 -3.11 10.09
N ASP A 17 -15.67 -2.46 9.87
CA ASP A 17 -16.08 -1.92 8.56
C ASP A 17 -16.05 -2.98 7.44
N PHE A 18 -16.68 -4.15 7.67
CA PHE A 18 -16.85 -5.19 6.66
C PHE A 18 -18.05 -4.88 5.75
N ASP A 19 -17.88 -4.97 4.44
CA ASP A 19 -18.93 -4.75 3.46
C ASP A 19 -20.01 -5.86 3.52
N ASP A 20 -19.60 -7.13 3.71
CA ASP A 20 -20.52 -8.28 3.78
C ASP A 20 -19.98 -9.35 4.76
N ILE A 21 -20.85 -9.85 5.64
CA ILE A 21 -20.55 -10.93 6.56
C ILE A 21 -21.61 -12.02 6.43
N ARG A 22 -21.20 -13.18 5.93
CA ARG A 22 -22.08 -14.33 5.74
C ARG A 22 -21.75 -15.44 6.73
N PHE A 23 -22.78 -16.05 7.30
CA PHE A 23 -22.65 -17.09 8.31
C PHE A 23 -23.18 -18.41 7.74
N VAL A 24 -22.30 -19.40 7.64
CA VAL A 24 -22.65 -20.74 7.15
C VAL A 24 -22.36 -21.75 8.28
N PRO A 25 -23.39 -22.40 8.84
CA PRO A 25 -23.17 -23.51 9.75
C PRO A 25 -22.76 -24.72 8.91
N LEU A 26 -21.61 -25.32 9.21
CA LEU A 26 -21.10 -26.47 8.47
C LEU A 26 -20.44 -27.50 9.38
N SER A 27 -20.35 -28.72 8.91
CA SER A 27 -19.50 -29.77 9.48
C SER A 27 -18.56 -30.27 8.38
N ALA A 28 -17.29 -29.90 8.46
CA ALA A 28 -16.28 -30.33 7.48
C ALA A 28 -16.10 -31.86 7.52
N LEU A 29 -16.20 -32.48 8.72
CA LEU A 29 -16.06 -33.92 8.90
C LEU A 29 -17.19 -34.71 8.21
N ASN A 30 -18.44 -34.23 8.32
CA ASN A 30 -19.60 -34.92 7.78
C ASN A 30 -20.00 -34.42 6.40
N GLY A 31 -19.41 -33.32 5.92
CA GLY A 31 -19.75 -32.69 4.66
C GLY A 31 -21.03 -31.81 4.72
N ASP A 32 -21.60 -31.62 5.89
CA ASP A 32 -22.82 -30.82 6.06
C ASP A 32 -22.63 -29.37 5.63
N ASN A 33 -23.48 -28.89 4.71
CA ASN A 33 -23.45 -27.53 4.13
C ASN A 33 -22.11 -27.12 3.50
N VAL A 34 -21.24 -28.07 3.14
CA VAL A 34 -20.01 -27.80 2.40
C VAL A 34 -20.31 -27.69 0.91
N VAL A 35 -20.75 -28.80 0.28
CA VAL A 35 -21.15 -28.86 -1.14
C VAL A 35 -22.69 -28.95 -1.25
N GLU A 36 -23.29 -29.89 -0.56
CA GLU A 36 -24.73 -30.11 -0.56
C GLU A 36 -25.39 -29.58 0.72
N GLU A 37 -26.67 -29.26 0.64
CA GLU A 37 -27.47 -28.86 1.80
C GLU A 37 -27.58 -29.99 2.81
N SER A 38 -27.38 -29.68 4.11
CA SER A 38 -27.38 -30.70 5.15
C SER A 38 -28.79 -31.11 5.60
N GLU A 39 -29.08 -32.39 5.61
CA GLU A 39 -30.31 -32.96 6.21
C GLU A 39 -30.27 -32.80 7.75
N ASN A 40 -29.10 -32.69 8.36
CA ASN A 40 -28.93 -32.50 9.79
C ASN A 40 -29.17 -31.05 10.26
N MET A 41 -29.26 -30.10 9.30
CA MET A 41 -29.46 -28.66 9.57
C MET A 41 -30.63 -28.05 8.80
N PRO A 42 -31.84 -28.68 8.85
CA PRO A 42 -33.00 -28.19 8.07
C PRO A 42 -33.49 -26.80 8.49
N TRP A 43 -33.01 -26.33 9.63
CA TRP A 43 -33.26 -24.98 10.16
C TRP A 43 -32.45 -23.89 9.50
N TYR A 44 -31.45 -24.22 8.68
CA TYR A 44 -30.60 -23.27 7.95
C TYR A 44 -31.07 -23.17 6.50
N PRO A 45 -31.71 -22.06 6.10
CA PRO A 45 -32.23 -21.90 4.74
C PRO A 45 -31.22 -21.24 3.79
N GLY A 46 -29.96 -21.09 4.22
CA GLY A 46 -28.93 -20.39 3.43
C GLY A 46 -28.21 -21.31 2.45
N ALA A 47 -27.37 -20.71 1.62
CA ALA A 47 -26.56 -21.42 0.65
C ALA A 47 -25.39 -22.18 1.32
N THR A 48 -24.97 -23.27 0.68
CA THR A 48 -23.75 -24.03 1.09
C THR A 48 -22.50 -23.21 0.86
N LEU A 49 -21.40 -23.59 1.50
CA LEU A 49 -20.10 -22.91 1.36
C LEU A 49 -19.68 -22.83 -0.12
N MET A 50 -19.71 -23.97 -0.84
CA MET A 50 -19.29 -24.00 -2.25
C MET A 50 -20.20 -23.17 -3.16
N LYS A 51 -21.50 -23.15 -2.88
CA LYS A 51 -22.45 -22.30 -3.63
C LYS A 51 -22.12 -20.81 -3.42
N LEU A 52 -21.81 -20.39 -2.19
CA LEU A 52 -21.39 -19.00 -1.92
C LEU A 52 -20.08 -18.66 -2.62
N LEU A 53 -19.06 -19.52 -2.53
CA LEU A 53 -17.76 -19.29 -3.17
C LEU A 53 -17.86 -19.20 -4.69
N ASN A 54 -18.76 -19.95 -5.31
CA ASN A 54 -18.98 -19.93 -6.76
C ASN A 54 -19.83 -18.75 -7.24
N THR A 55 -20.57 -18.10 -6.34
CA THR A 55 -21.52 -17.03 -6.71
C THR A 55 -21.13 -15.65 -6.19
N ILE A 56 -20.15 -15.58 -5.29
CA ILE A 56 -19.69 -14.30 -4.79
C ILE A 56 -18.96 -13.54 -5.90
N ASP A 57 -19.37 -12.29 -6.10
CA ASP A 57 -18.67 -11.38 -6.98
C ASP A 57 -17.40 -10.90 -6.28
N VAL A 58 -16.26 -11.15 -6.91
CA VAL A 58 -14.94 -10.73 -6.42
C VAL A 58 -14.37 -9.55 -7.21
N GLU A 59 -15.10 -9.09 -8.23
CA GLU A 59 -14.67 -7.92 -8.98
C GLU A 59 -14.83 -6.65 -8.14
N PRO A 60 -13.81 -5.81 -8.08
CA PRO A 60 -13.92 -4.54 -7.36
C PRO A 60 -14.93 -3.65 -8.08
N GLN A 61 -16.00 -3.25 -7.38
CA GLN A 61 -17.08 -2.41 -7.91
C GLN A 61 -16.65 -0.95 -8.26
N ASN A 62 -15.40 -0.58 -8.03
CA ASN A 62 -14.90 0.78 -8.27
C ASN A 62 -14.25 0.92 -9.65
N GLU A 63 -15.02 1.37 -10.65
CA GLU A 63 -14.53 1.76 -11.99
C GLU A 63 -13.62 3.01 -11.98
N PHE A 64 -13.65 3.80 -10.90
CA PHE A 64 -12.92 5.07 -10.78
C PHE A 64 -11.63 4.99 -9.96
N THR A 65 -11.03 3.82 -9.86
CA THR A 65 -9.76 3.69 -9.12
C THR A 65 -8.63 4.37 -9.90
N PRO A 66 -7.82 5.23 -9.26
CA PRO A 66 -6.67 5.85 -9.89
C PRO A 66 -5.70 4.83 -10.48
N PHE A 67 -5.16 5.13 -11.65
CA PHE A 67 -4.15 4.25 -12.26
C PHE A 67 -2.85 4.29 -11.47
N ARG A 68 -2.38 3.10 -11.08
CA ARG A 68 -1.12 2.90 -10.38
C ARG A 68 -0.36 1.73 -10.99
N PHE A 69 0.86 2.02 -11.41
CA PHE A 69 1.74 1.04 -12.02
C PHE A 69 3.14 1.17 -11.45
N GLN A 70 3.56 0.20 -10.64
CA GLN A 70 4.92 0.14 -10.12
C GLN A 70 5.83 -0.61 -11.08
N VAL A 71 6.92 0.02 -11.50
CA VAL A 71 7.90 -0.58 -12.38
C VAL A 71 8.67 -1.67 -11.65
N GLN A 72 8.53 -2.91 -12.13
CA GLN A 72 9.21 -4.09 -11.58
C GLN A 72 10.50 -4.38 -12.33
N TYR A 73 10.52 -4.09 -13.64
CA TYR A 73 11.67 -4.34 -14.49
C TYR A 73 11.68 -3.35 -15.65
N VAL A 74 12.89 -2.88 -16.02
CA VAL A 74 13.10 -2.06 -17.22
C VAL A 74 13.68 -2.96 -18.31
N ASN A 75 12.91 -3.19 -19.36
CA ASN A 75 13.30 -4.05 -20.48
C ASN A 75 13.91 -3.20 -21.60
N ARG A 76 15.18 -3.44 -21.91
CA ARG A 76 15.90 -2.77 -22.99
C ARG A 76 16.74 -3.78 -23.78
N PRO A 77 16.12 -4.65 -24.59
CA PRO A 77 16.82 -5.70 -25.33
C PRO A 77 17.70 -5.16 -26.47
N ASN A 78 17.40 -3.96 -26.95
CA ASN A 78 18.14 -3.26 -28.00
C ASN A 78 18.02 -1.73 -27.83
N LEU A 79 18.60 -0.96 -28.75
CA LEU A 79 18.59 0.52 -28.67
C LEU A 79 17.22 1.13 -29.00
N ASP A 80 16.38 0.42 -29.75
CA ASP A 80 15.11 0.93 -30.28
C ASP A 80 13.92 0.61 -29.37
N PHE A 81 14.12 -0.26 -28.37
CA PHE A 81 13.06 -0.66 -27.43
C PHE A 81 13.43 -0.35 -25.99
N ARG A 82 12.57 0.43 -25.32
CA ARG A 82 12.61 0.66 -23.89
C ARG A 82 11.21 0.48 -23.30
N GLY A 83 11.04 -0.58 -22.54
CA GLY A 83 9.75 -0.93 -21.92
C GLY A 83 9.85 -1.01 -20.41
N PHE A 84 8.80 -0.57 -19.75
CA PHE A 84 8.63 -0.60 -18.29
C PHE A 84 7.64 -1.70 -17.95
N ALA A 85 8.15 -2.82 -17.44
CA ALA A 85 7.34 -3.99 -17.11
C ALA A 85 6.86 -3.94 -15.65
N GLY A 86 5.61 -4.33 -15.42
CA GLY A 86 5.00 -4.39 -14.10
C GLY A 86 3.59 -4.95 -14.13
N THR A 87 2.95 -4.93 -12.98
CA THR A 87 1.52 -5.27 -12.84
C THR A 87 0.74 -4.00 -12.47
N ILE A 88 -0.39 -3.79 -13.13
CA ILE A 88 -1.28 -2.67 -12.82
C ILE A 88 -1.90 -2.92 -11.44
N ALA A 89 -1.54 -2.10 -10.45
CA ALA A 89 -2.03 -2.22 -9.08
C ALA A 89 -3.47 -1.72 -8.94
N SER A 90 -3.85 -0.70 -9.72
CA SER A 90 -5.21 -0.17 -9.76
C SER A 90 -5.50 0.63 -11.02
N GLY A 91 -6.79 0.83 -11.32
CA GLY A 91 -7.27 1.57 -12.48
C GLY A 91 -6.99 0.87 -13.81
N HIS A 92 -6.91 1.66 -14.85
CA HIS A 92 -6.63 1.20 -16.22
C HIS A 92 -5.77 2.21 -16.97
N ILE A 93 -5.15 1.77 -18.07
CA ILE A 93 -4.33 2.58 -18.97
C ILE A 93 -4.72 2.29 -20.43
N LEU A 94 -4.69 3.34 -21.24
CA LEU A 94 -4.94 3.28 -22.68
C LEU A 94 -3.69 3.75 -23.42
N VAL A 95 -3.50 3.24 -24.64
CA VAL A 95 -2.55 3.86 -25.60
C VAL A 95 -2.96 5.32 -25.83
N GLY A 96 -1.99 6.23 -25.79
CA GLY A 96 -2.23 7.68 -25.91
C GLY A 96 -2.51 8.39 -24.57
N ASP A 97 -2.65 7.69 -23.46
CA ASP A 97 -2.80 8.34 -22.15
C ASP A 97 -1.52 9.08 -21.74
N THR A 98 -1.70 10.29 -21.18
CA THR A 98 -0.58 11.03 -20.58
C THR A 98 -0.30 10.52 -19.18
N ILE A 99 0.95 10.14 -18.94
CA ILE A 99 1.44 9.63 -17.66
C ILE A 99 2.43 10.59 -17.01
N VAL A 100 2.62 10.40 -15.72
CA VAL A 100 3.67 11.05 -14.92
C VAL A 100 4.52 9.96 -14.27
N ALA A 101 5.83 10.07 -14.42
CA ALA A 101 6.80 9.20 -13.74
C ALA A 101 7.17 9.79 -12.39
N LEU A 102 7.06 9.03 -11.32
CA LEU A 102 7.41 9.43 -9.97
C LEU A 102 8.67 8.70 -9.48
N PRO A 103 9.64 9.38 -8.85
CA PRO A 103 9.55 10.73 -8.26
C PRO A 103 9.91 11.89 -9.21
N SER A 104 10.36 11.64 -10.43
CA SER A 104 10.92 12.68 -11.31
C SER A 104 9.92 13.76 -11.72
N GLY A 105 8.61 13.44 -11.71
CA GLY A 105 7.55 14.33 -12.19
C GLY A 105 7.51 14.51 -13.72
N LYS A 106 8.36 13.77 -14.45
CA LYS A 106 8.39 13.86 -15.92
C LYS A 106 7.12 13.26 -16.52
N GLU A 107 6.59 13.96 -17.52
CA GLU A 107 5.42 13.52 -18.27
C GLU A 107 5.84 12.87 -19.58
N SER A 108 5.05 11.91 -20.05
CA SER A 108 5.13 11.31 -21.39
C SER A 108 3.79 10.70 -21.76
N VAL A 109 3.70 10.16 -22.98
CA VAL A 109 2.50 9.52 -23.51
C VAL A 109 2.76 8.04 -23.68
N VAL A 110 1.78 7.19 -23.33
CA VAL A 110 1.85 5.74 -23.56
C VAL A 110 1.82 5.47 -25.05
N LYS A 111 2.91 4.91 -25.57
CA LYS A 111 3.05 4.56 -27.00
C LYS A 111 2.42 3.21 -27.30
N GLU A 112 2.77 2.18 -26.51
CA GLU A 112 2.25 0.83 -26.66
C GLU A 112 2.09 0.15 -25.31
N ILE A 113 1.13 -0.77 -25.23
CA ILE A 113 0.92 -1.69 -24.12
C ILE A 113 1.25 -3.10 -24.62
N VAL A 114 2.41 -3.59 -24.27
CA VAL A 114 2.95 -4.84 -24.81
C VAL A 114 2.70 -6.00 -23.85
N THR A 115 2.18 -7.12 -24.36
CA THR A 115 2.06 -8.39 -23.65
C THR A 115 2.70 -9.52 -24.44
N PHE A 116 2.73 -10.73 -23.85
CA PHE A 116 3.23 -11.90 -24.56
C PHE A 116 2.39 -12.25 -25.81
N ASP A 117 1.07 -12.05 -25.74
CA ASP A 117 0.12 -12.37 -26.80
C ASP A 117 -0.04 -11.24 -27.84
N GLY A 118 0.68 -10.13 -27.68
CA GLY A 118 0.64 -8.97 -28.57
C GLY A 118 0.36 -7.65 -27.86
N ASN A 119 0.16 -6.59 -28.64
CA ASN A 119 -0.11 -5.26 -28.12
C ASN A 119 -1.60 -5.10 -27.83
N LEU A 120 -1.89 -4.35 -26.76
CA LEU A 120 -3.24 -4.02 -26.33
C LEU A 120 -3.50 -2.53 -26.47
N GLU A 121 -4.75 -2.16 -26.75
CA GLU A 121 -5.21 -0.75 -26.73
C GLU A 121 -5.52 -0.29 -25.28
N ARG A 122 -5.86 -1.25 -24.40
CA ARG A 122 -6.21 -1.02 -23.00
C ARG A 122 -5.70 -2.14 -22.12
N ALA A 123 -5.26 -1.78 -20.92
CA ALA A 123 -4.96 -2.74 -19.87
C ALA A 123 -5.57 -2.28 -18.53
N ASP A 124 -6.07 -3.25 -17.77
CA ASP A 124 -6.81 -3.06 -16.53
C ASP A 124 -6.04 -3.60 -15.32
N LYS A 125 -6.52 -3.27 -14.12
CA LYS A 125 -6.00 -3.77 -12.84
C LYS A 125 -5.74 -5.28 -12.87
N GLY A 126 -4.60 -5.69 -12.32
CA GLY A 126 -4.17 -7.08 -12.24
C GLY A 126 -3.43 -7.60 -13.46
N MET A 127 -3.48 -6.89 -14.60
CA MET A 127 -2.76 -7.30 -15.80
C MET A 127 -1.26 -7.00 -15.67
N ALA A 128 -0.43 -7.98 -16.05
CA ALA A 128 1.01 -7.83 -16.19
C ALA A 128 1.33 -7.35 -17.61
N VAL A 129 1.88 -6.16 -17.74
CA VAL A 129 2.13 -5.51 -19.03
C VAL A 129 3.50 -4.84 -19.05
N THR A 130 3.96 -4.52 -20.27
CA THR A 130 5.11 -3.65 -20.50
C THR A 130 4.64 -2.39 -21.21
N LEU A 131 4.81 -1.25 -20.59
CA LEU A 131 4.49 0.05 -21.18
C LEU A 131 5.70 0.60 -21.91
N THR A 132 5.53 1.05 -23.14
CA THR A 132 6.49 1.89 -23.85
C THR A 132 5.98 3.31 -23.91
N LEU A 133 6.87 4.28 -23.96
CA LEU A 133 6.53 5.70 -23.93
C LEU A 133 7.05 6.40 -25.20
N GLU A 134 6.41 7.52 -25.56
CA GLU A 134 6.84 8.32 -26.73
C GLU A 134 8.20 8.99 -26.46
N ASP A 135 8.44 9.44 -25.23
CA ASP A 135 9.67 10.11 -24.86
C ASP A 135 10.63 9.15 -24.13
N GLU A 136 11.94 9.31 -24.37
CA GLU A 136 12.97 8.62 -23.61
C GLU A 136 13.17 9.28 -22.23
N ILE A 137 12.31 8.93 -21.26
CA ILE A 137 12.47 9.35 -19.87
C ILE A 137 13.07 8.24 -19.02
N ASP A 138 13.90 8.64 -18.04
CA ASP A 138 14.48 7.68 -17.11
C ASP A 138 13.48 7.33 -16.04
N ILE A 139 13.14 6.05 -15.99
CA ILE A 139 12.33 5.42 -14.96
C ILE A 139 13.03 4.15 -14.53
N SER A 140 13.20 3.95 -13.24
CA SER A 140 13.89 2.81 -12.66
C SER A 140 12.93 1.82 -11.99
N ARG A 141 13.43 0.62 -11.70
CA ARG A 141 12.69 -0.34 -10.87
C ARG A 141 12.37 0.29 -9.51
N GLY A 142 11.14 0.12 -9.06
CA GLY A 142 10.63 0.67 -7.80
C GLY A 142 9.99 2.04 -7.93
N GLU A 143 10.14 2.69 -9.08
CA GLU A 143 9.44 3.94 -9.38
C GLU A 143 8.01 3.65 -9.83
N MET A 144 7.16 4.68 -9.81
CA MET A 144 5.74 4.55 -10.11
C MET A 144 5.35 5.39 -11.32
N ILE A 145 4.55 4.79 -12.20
CA ILE A 145 3.89 5.48 -13.31
C ILE A 145 2.41 5.67 -12.94
N VAL A 146 1.92 6.89 -13.07
CA VAL A 146 0.53 7.28 -12.77
C VAL A 146 -0.06 8.09 -13.91
N LYS A 147 -1.39 8.18 -14.01
CA LYS A 147 -2.04 9.13 -14.94
C LYS A 147 -1.89 10.57 -14.45
N LYS A 148 -1.74 11.49 -15.38
CA LYS A 148 -1.72 12.93 -15.09
C LYS A 148 -3.01 13.36 -14.39
N GLY A 149 -2.87 14.20 -13.36
CA GLY A 149 -4.00 14.77 -12.63
C GLY A 149 -4.50 13.92 -11.44
N ASN A 150 -3.94 12.73 -11.21
CA ASN A 150 -4.32 11.88 -10.09
C ASN A 150 -3.10 11.26 -9.42
N LEU A 151 -2.38 12.07 -8.64
CA LEU A 151 -1.14 11.69 -7.99
C LEU A 151 -1.40 10.99 -6.65
N PRO A 152 -0.61 9.97 -6.27
CA PRO A 152 -0.62 9.37 -4.95
C PRO A 152 0.04 10.30 -3.91
N HIS A 153 -0.09 9.94 -2.64
CA HIS A 153 0.74 10.56 -1.60
C HIS A 153 2.22 10.28 -1.88
N SER A 154 3.05 11.30 -1.66
CA SER A 154 4.50 11.23 -1.90
C SER A 154 5.22 11.80 -0.69
N THR A 155 5.69 10.94 0.21
CA THR A 155 6.29 11.35 1.48
C THR A 155 7.35 10.36 1.96
N LYS A 156 8.15 10.82 2.92
CA LYS A 156 9.08 9.97 3.69
C LYS A 156 8.50 9.58 5.06
N GLU A 157 7.39 10.19 5.47
CA GLU A 157 6.80 10.00 6.78
C GLU A 157 5.35 9.58 6.65
N PHE A 158 4.99 8.47 7.27
CA PHE A 158 3.63 7.93 7.20
C PHE A 158 3.27 7.13 8.46
N ASN A 159 1.98 7.08 8.74
CA ASN A 159 1.42 6.19 9.75
C ASN A 159 0.97 4.88 9.10
N ALA A 160 1.14 3.78 9.80
CA ALA A 160 0.69 2.46 9.35
C ALA A 160 0.22 1.60 10.52
N THR A 161 -0.76 0.75 10.25
CA THR A 161 -1.07 -0.38 11.11
C THR A 161 -0.09 -1.50 10.80
N VAL A 162 0.66 -1.95 11.80
CA VAL A 162 1.72 -2.96 11.69
C VAL A 162 1.31 -4.21 12.43
N VAL A 163 1.52 -5.37 11.79
CA VAL A 163 1.52 -6.68 12.43
C VAL A 163 2.97 -7.08 12.63
N TRP A 164 3.39 -7.23 13.88
CA TRP A 164 4.76 -7.64 14.20
C TRP A 164 4.88 -9.15 14.30
N MET A 165 5.87 -9.75 13.65
CA MET A 165 5.96 -11.20 13.45
C MET A 165 7.23 -11.83 14.06
N HIS A 166 8.13 -11.00 14.63
CA HIS A 166 9.42 -11.47 15.12
C HIS A 166 9.44 -11.59 16.65
N GLU A 167 10.26 -12.53 17.18
CA GLU A 167 10.41 -12.75 18.62
C GLU A 167 11.01 -11.53 19.35
N ASN A 168 11.97 -10.84 18.71
CA ASN A 168 12.45 -9.56 19.21
C ASN A 168 11.43 -8.48 18.92
N GLU A 169 11.18 -7.63 19.90
CA GLU A 169 10.21 -6.55 19.82
C GLU A 169 10.58 -5.47 18.79
N LEU A 170 9.58 -4.83 18.22
CA LEU A 170 9.78 -3.61 17.44
C LEU A 170 10.10 -2.46 18.38
N GLU A 171 11.31 -1.94 18.28
CA GLU A 171 11.77 -0.77 19.02
C GLU A 171 11.90 0.45 18.10
N PRO A 172 11.40 1.63 18.51
CA PRO A 172 11.62 2.86 17.77
C PRO A 172 13.11 3.17 17.59
N GLY A 173 13.45 3.71 16.40
CA GLY A 173 14.80 4.11 16.03
C GLY A 173 15.68 2.99 15.45
N ARG A 174 15.29 1.72 15.55
CA ARG A 174 16.02 0.63 14.87
C ARG A 174 15.74 0.66 13.37
N GLU A 175 16.79 0.58 12.58
CA GLU A 175 16.70 0.59 11.11
C GLU A 175 16.37 -0.79 10.53
N TYR A 176 15.44 -0.79 9.56
CA TYR A 176 15.01 -1.95 8.78
C TYR A 176 15.04 -1.64 7.29
N PHE A 177 15.01 -2.66 6.46
CA PHE A 177 14.58 -2.48 5.08
C PHE A 177 13.05 -2.44 5.03
N ILE A 178 12.53 -1.43 4.35
CA ILE A 178 11.11 -1.26 4.07
C ILE A 178 10.91 -1.58 2.59
N LYS A 179 10.19 -2.67 2.31
CA LYS A 179 9.88 -3.07 0.93
C LYS A 179 8.43 -2.74 0.63
N HIS A 180 8.24 -1.77 -0.23
CA HIS A 180 6.96 -1.27 -0.72
C HIS A 180 6.80 -1.61 -2.20
N GLY A 181 6.03 -2.64 -2.51
CA GLY A 181 5.94 -3.20 -3.86
C GLY A 181 7.31 -3.62 -4.40
N SER A 182 7.75 -3.03 -5.51
CA SER A 182 9.07 -3.27 -6.11
C SER A 182 10.19 -2.38 -5.56
N LYS A 183 9.85 -1.32 -4.79
CA LYS A 183 10.80 -0.42 -4.15
C LYS A 183 11.29 -0.99 -2.82
N MET A 184 12.57 -0.83 -2.54
CA MET A 184 13.18 -1.13 -1.24
C MET A 184 13.99 0.08 -0.78
N THR A 185 13.73 0.53 0.43
CA THR A 185 14.45 1.62 1.09
C THR A 185 14.77 1.24 2.53
N THR A 186 15.63 1.99 3.19
CA THR A 186 15.81 1.90 4.64
C THR A 186 14.83 2.83 5.37
N GLY A 187 14.53 2.50 6.60
CA GLY A 187 13.66 3.29 7.45
C GLY A 187 13.53 2.70 8.84
N HIS A 188 12.86 3.43 9.71
CA HIS A 188 12.64 3.01 11.10
C HIS A 188 11.28 3.44 11.61
N ALA A 189 10.79 2.76 12.64
CA ALA A 189 9.68 3.24 13.44
C ALA A 189 10.14 4.48 14.21
N GLN A 190 9.49 5.61 14.01
CA GLN A 190 9.76 6.84 14.76
C GLN A 190 9.09 6.78 16.14
N SER A 191 7.84 6.31 16.17
CA SER A 191 7.06 6.14 17.39
C SER A 191 5.95 5.11 17.20
N ILE A 192 5.56 4.48 18.28
CA ILE A 192 4.38 3.63 18.36
C ILE A 192 3.29 4.45 19.04
N GLU A 193 2.16 4.67 18.36
CA GLU A 193 1.06 5.45 18.93
C GLU A 193 0.24 4.63 19.92
N ASN A 194 -0.05 3.40 19.53
CA ASN A 194 -0.81 2.45 20.33
C ASN A 194 -0.65 1.03 19.78
N LYS A 195 -1.01 0.05 20.61
CA LYS A 195 -1.28 -1.31 20.15
C LYS A 195 -2.74 -1.70 20.41
N TYR A 196 -3.24 -2.65 19.66
CA TYR A 196 -4.60 -3.14 19.80
C TYR A 196 -4.63 -4.36 20.71
N ASP A 197 -5.55 -4.39 21.68
CA ASP A 197 -5.97 -5.65 22.30
C ASP A 197 -6.87 -6.39 21.32
N VAL A 198 -6.41 -7.52 20.80
CA VAL A 198 -7.13 -8.28 19.76
C VAL A 198 -8.44 -8.92 20.25
N ASN A 199 -8.68 -8.96 21.56
CA ASN A 199 -9.89 -9.51 22.17
C ASN A 199 -10.96 -8.42 22.35
N THR A 200 -10.54 -7.21 22.75
CA THR A 200 -11.46 -6.10 23.06
C THR A 200 -11.48 -5.03 21.99
N MET A 201 -10.51 -5.06 21.04
CA MET A 201 -10.26 -4.03 20.03
C MET A 201 -9.91 -2.65 20.61
N GLU A 202 -9.60 -2.60 21.91
CA GLU A 202 -9.18 -1.37 22.59
C GLU A 202 -7.75 -0.98 22.19
N LYS A 203 -7.52 0.33 22.12
CA LYS A 203 -6.18 0.89 21.89
C LYS A 203 -5.45 1.05 23.21
N LEU A 204 -4.34 0.36 23.35
CA LEU A 204 -3.48 0.40 24.53
C LEU A 204 -2.23 1.23 24.25
N SER A 205 -1.79 2.03 25.20
CA SER A 205 -0.50 2.71 25.10
C SER A 205 0.63 1.68 25.17
N SER A 206 1.58 1.77 24.24
CA SER A 206 2.76 0.89 24.20
C SER A 206 3.95 1.63 23.58
N SER A 207 5.15 1.32 24.08
CA SER A 207 6.41 1.80 23.50
C SER A 207 7.08 0.78 22.60
N GLN A 208 6.53 -0.44 22.48
CA GLN A 208 7.09 -1.54 21.69
C GLN A 208 5.97 -2.50 21.24
N LEU A 209 6.22 -3.27 20.19
CA LEU A 209 5.33 -4.34 19.73
C LEU A 209 6.06 -5.68 19.88
N ALA A 210 5.46 -6.58 20.63
CA ALA A 210 5.90 -7.98 20.74
C ALA A 210 5.36 -8.81 19.56
N VAL A 211 5.81 -10.07 19.48
CA VAL A 211 5.34 -11.01 18.46
C VAL A 211 3.82 -11.14 18.48
N ASN A 212 3.19 -11.06 17.31
CA ASN A 212 1.74 -11.05 17.08
C ASN A 212 1.00 -9.80 17.59
N ASP A 213 1.69 -8.80 18.11
CA ASP A 213 1.05 -7.50 18.38
C ASP A 213 0.67 -6.80 17.07
N ILE A 214 -0.45 -6.10 17.14
CA ILE A 214 -0.91 -5.19 16.07
C ILE A 214 -0.94 -3.79 16.66
N GLY A 215 -0.33 -2.82 15.98
CA GLY A 215 -0.29 -1.45 16.48
C GLY A 215 -0.17 -0.39 15.38
N ASN A 216 -0.50 0.84 15.72
CA ASN A 216 -0.27 2.00 14.85
C ASN A 216 1.12 2.57 15.12
N VAL A 217 1.88 2.70 14.04
CA VAL A 217 3.29 3.07 14.07
C VAL A 217 3.55 4.18 13.07
N ASN A 218 4.27 5.19 13.49
CA ASN A 218 4.79 6.25 12.62
C ASN A 218 6.15 5.84 12.08
N PHE A 219 6.31 5.85 10.77
CA PHE A 219 7.55 5.51 10.08
C PHE A 219 8.20 6.71 9.43
N VAL A 220 9.53 6.70 9.43
CA VAL A 220 10.38 7.55 8.60
C VAL A 220 11.22 6.67 7.71
N VAL A 221 11.30 6.99 6.42
CA VAL A 221 12.08 6.27 5.42
C VAL A 221 13.05 7.20 4.70
N ASP A 222 14.16 6.67 4.20
CA ASP A 222 15.22 7.47 3.57
C ASP A 222 14.81 7.99 2.19
N GLU A 223 14.01 7.21 1.45
CA GLU A 223 13.54 7.61 0.14
C GLU A 223 12.02 7.82 0.13
N VAL A 224 11.57 8.78 -0.67
CA VAL A 224 10.13 9.04 -0.85
C VAL A 224 9.41 7.79 -1.34
N LEU A 225 8.34 7.43 -0.65
CA LEU A 225 7.38 6.43 -1.09
C LEU A 225 6.18 7.12 -1.76
N HIS A 226 5.67 6.47 -2.79
CA HIS A 226 4.46 6.89 -3.51
C HIS A 226 3.37 5.85 -3.24
N PHE A 227 2.35 6.22 -2.48
CA PHE A 227 1.32 5.28 -2.02
C PHE A 227 -0.07 5.91 -1.96
N ASP A 228 -1.06 5.06 -1.99
CA ASP A 228 -2.42 5.37 -1.54
C ASP A 228 -2.66 4.65 -0.20
N PRO A 229 -3.54 5.14 0.69
CA PRO A 229 -3.90 4.41 1.91
C PRO A 229 -4.34 2.98 1.59
N TYR A 230 -4.00 2.03 2.46
CA TYR A 230 -4.32 0.61 2.25
C TYR A 230 -5.81 0.34 2.08
N LYS A 231 -6.66 1.13 2.76
CA LYS A 231 -8.12 1.05 2.63
C LYS A 231 -8.58 1.36 1.21
N ASP A 232 -7.92 2.30 0.54
CA ASP A 232 -8.28 2.75 -0.81
C ASP A 232 -7.64 1.85 -1.87
N ASN A 233 -6.37 1.51 -1.70
CA ASN A 233 -5.60 0.69 -2.63
C ASN A 233 -4.62 -0.24 -1.91
N ARG A 234 -5.00 -1.51 -1.76
CA ARG A 234 -4.15 -2.52 -1.11
C ARG A 234 -2.82 -2.74 -1.83
N GLY A 235 -2.79 -2.56 -3.15
CA GLY A 235 -1.59 -2.78 -3.98
C GLY A 235 -0.49 -1.75 -3.74
N THR A 236 -0.85 -0.52 -3.38
CA THR A 236 0.08 0.58 -3.11
C THR A 236 0.12 1.01 -1.64
N GLY A 237 -0.76 0.48 -0.80
CA GLY A 237 -0.83 0.80 0.62
C GLY A 237 -0.16 -0.22 1.55
N ALA A 238 0.40 -1.31 1.01
CA ALA A 238 1.04 -2.36 1.81
C ALA A 238 2.55 -2.35 1.70
N PHE A 239 3.24 -2.69 2.79
CA PHE A 239 4.69 -2.90 2.79
C PHE A 239 5.09 -4.03 3.76
N ILE A 240 6.31 -4.53 3.60
CA ILE A 240 6.92 -5.47 4.56
C ILE A 240 8.17 -4.86 5.19
N ILE A 241 8.42 -5.26 6.43
CA ILE A 241 9.56 -4.85 7.24
C ILE A 241 10.53 -6.03 7.28
N ILE A 242 11.77 -5.79 6.90
CA ILE A 242 12.81 -6.81 6.78
C ILE A 242 13.98 -6.42 7.68
N ASP A 243 14.43 -7.34 8.52
CA ASP A 243 15.62 -7.14 9.34
C ASP A 243 16.87 -7.07 8.45
N ARG A 244 17.68 -6.02 8.65
CA ARG A 244 18.85 -5.73 7.80
C ARG A 244 19.99 -6.75 7.93
N LEU A 245 20.09 -7.43 9.06
CA LEU A 245 21.18 -8.35 9.33
C LEU A 245 20.85 -9.77 8.87
N SER A 246 19.65 -10.23 9.17
CA SER A 246 19.21 -11.61 8.88
C SER A 246 18.48 -11.72 7.53
N ASN A 247 18.00 -10.62 6.94
CA ASN A 247 17.11 -10.58 5.78
C ASN A 247 15.77 -11.31 5.99
N ILE A 248 15.38 -11.53 7.25
CA ILE A 248 14.09 -12.15 7.60
C ILE A 248 13.01 -11.06 7.60
N THR A 249 11.82 -11.38 7.07
CA THR A 249 10.64 -10.53 7.21
C THR A 249 10.18 -10.57 8.67
N VAL A 250 10.18 -9.42 9.31
CA VAL A 250 9.87 -9.28 10.75
C VAL A 250 8.52 -8.62 11.01
N GLY A 251 7.89 -8.05 9.99
CA GLY A 251 6.58 -7.44 10.11
C GLY A 251 5.97 -7.09 8.75
N ALA A 252 4.68 -6.80 8.77
CA ALA A 252 3.94 -6.26 7.63
C ALA A 252 3.15 -5.04 8.06
N GLY A 253 3.04 -4.05 7.18
CA GLY A 253 2.34 -2.79 7.45
C GLY A 253 1.31 -2.44 6.40
N MET A 254 0.25 -1.82 6.85
CA MET A 254 -0.83 -1.24 6.06
C MET A 254 -0.82 0.27 6.28
N ILE A 255 -0.42 1.03 5.28
CA ILE A 255 -0.31 2.50 5.38
C ILE A 255 -1.71 3.09 5.56
N THR A 256 -1.90 3.88 6.59
CA THR A 256 -3.17 4.53 6.90
C THR A 256 -3.25 5.92 6.30
N HIS A 257 -2.21 6.72 6.46
CA HIS A 257 -2.12 8.08 5.91
C HIS A 257 -0.68 8.59 5.88
N ALA A 258 -0.44 9.56 5.03
CA ALA A 258 0.79 10.36 5.05
C ALA A 258 0.80 11.21 6.32
N LEU A 259 1.93 11.24 7.02
CA LEU A 259 2.12 12.24 8.07
C LEU A 259 2.43 13.57 7.36
N ASP A 260 1.70 14.60 7.74
CA ASP A 260 2.03 15.93 7.29
C ASP A 260 3.46 16.22 7.71
N GLN A 261 4.33 16.48 6.75
CA GLN A 261 5.59 17.12 7.09
C GLN A 261 5.17 18.37 7.86
N LYS A 262 5.46 18.39 9.15
CA LYS A 262 5.35 19.64 9.91
C LYS A 262 6.16 20.62 9.07
N THR A 263 5.47 21.49 8.36
CA THR A 263 6.13 22.68 7.79
C THR A 263 6.84 23.27 8.97
N HIS A 264 8.18 23.13 8.98
CA HIS A 264 8.98 23.66 10.07
C HIS A 264 8.66 25.16 10.08
N GLU A 265 7.82 25.58 11.03
CA GLU A 265 7.55 26.97 11.23
C GLU A 265 8.86 27.58 11.74
N TYR A 266 9.59 28.15 10.80
CA TYR A 266 10.84 28.82 11.11
C TYR A 266 10.57 29.95 12.10
N SER A 267 11.30 29.95 13.19
CA SER A 267 11.29 31.03 14.15
C SER A 267 11.70 32.35 13.48
N ALA A 268 11.29 33.48 14.04
CA ALA A 268 11.71 34.78 13.54
C ALA A 268 13.23 34.90 13.42
N PHE A 269 13.99 34.30 14.35
CA PHE A 269 15.44 34.25 14.31
C PHE A 269 15.98 33.45 13.11
N GLU A 270 15.39 32.27 12.80
CA GLU A 270 15.84 31.45 11.65
C GLU A 270 15.57 32.14 10.32
N LEU A 271 14.45 32.84 10.20
CA LEU A 271 14.10 33.63 9.01
C LEU A 271 15.09 34.82 8.81
N GLU A 272 15.36 35.55 9.88
CA GLU A 272 16.33 36.66 9.85
C GLU A 272 17.75 36.16 9.58
N PHE A 273 18.15 35.06 10.23
CA PHE A 273 19.45 34.44 10.02
C PHE A 273 19.63 33.93 8.59
N ASN A 274 18.65 33.26 8.04
CA ASN A 274 18.67 32.81 6.64
C ASN A 274 18.80 33.99 5.68
N THR A 275 18.05 35.05 5.92
CA THR A 275 18.13 36.30 5.11
C THR A 275 19.48 36.91 5.18
N LEU A 276 20.10 36.98 6.36
CA LEU A 276 21.43 37.51 6.58
C LEU A 276 22.51 36.67 5.88
N VAL A 277 22.44 35.35 6.02
CA VAL A 277 23.37 34.43 5.35
C VAL A 277 23.28 34.58 3.83
N ARG A 278 22.08 34.58 3.25
CA ARG A 278 21.90 34.74 1.79
C ARG A 278 22.41 36.08 1.28
N LYS A 279 22.28 37.16 2.06
CA LYS A 279 22.71 38.49 1.70
C LYS A 279 24.24 38.66 1.78
N HIS A 280 24.87 38.15 2.84
CA HIS A 280 26.28 38.39 3.14
C HIS A 280 27.22 37.24 2.75
N PHE A 281 26.67 36.01 2.61
CA PHE A 281 27.42 34.81 2.27
C PHE A 281 26.77 34.02 1.12
N PRO A 282 26.54 34.64 -0.06
CA PRO A 282 25.82 33.99 -1.17
C PRO A 282 26.52 32.72 -1.67
N HIS A 283 27.82 32.61 -1.49
CA HIS A 283 28.61 31.44 -1.85
C HIS A 283 28.35 30.19 -1.00
N TRP A 284 27.63 30.33 0.13
CA TRP A 284 27.18 29.16 0.93
C TRP A 284 25.98 28.43 0.34
N GLY A 285 25.34 29.01 -0.67
CA GLY A 285 24.24 28.36 -1.35
C GLY A 285 22.99 28.11 -0.48
N ALA A 286 22.79 28.92 0.58
CA ALA A 286 21.67 28.74 1.49
C ALA A 286 20.33 28.90 0.73
N ARG A 287 19.43 27.89 0.87
CA ARG A 287 18.08 27.93 0.28
C ARG A 287 17.25 29.04 0.92
N ASP A 288 16.30 29.56 0.14
CA ASP A 288 15.26 30.47 0.64
C ASP A 288 14.21 29.69 1.43
N ILE A 289 14.20 29.87 2.74
CA ILE A 289 13.24 29.20 3.64
C ILE A 289 11.95 30.02 3.84
N THR A 290 11.80 31.15 3.11
CA THR A 290 10.58 31.98 3.14
C THR A 290 9.58 31.64 2.05
N LYS A 291 9.91 30.65 1.19
CA LYS A 291 9.09 30.24 0.04
C LYS A 291 8.56 28.84 0.18
#